data_4a7be6e1764f18be50e5572326f91fa6
#
_entry.id   4a7be6e1764f18be50e5572326f91fa6
#
_cell.length_a   1.000
_cell.length_b   1.000
_cell.length_c   1.000
_cell.angle_alpha   90.00
_cell.angle_beta   90.00
_cell.angle_gamma   90.00
#
_symmetry.space_group_name_H-M   'P 1'
#
loop_
_entity.id
_entity.type
_entity.pdbx_description
1 polymer ?
#
loop_
_entity_poly.entity_id
_entity_poly.type
_entity_poly.pdbx_seq_one_letter_code
_entity_poly.pdbx_strand_id
1 'polypeptide(L)'
;MNGARELLLVLMAWGAAQGASAQNAATVNPELVRVRYIVNDVPASVAFYTTNLGFKLDMQSGPYFAALSRGGVQLLISPAKGPGGASQPMPNGERPAPGGWNRIVVYTPDLQGEVDRLRKAGVRFRNEVVVGLGGNEILVDDPSGNVVELFQPTYGATPK
;
A
#
# COMPACT_ATOMS: atom_id res chain seq x y z
N MET A 1 -75.53 17.66 -32.02
CA MET A 1 -74.46 18.51 -32.50
C MET A 1 -73.24 18.20 -31.62
N ASN A 2 -72.29 17.45 -32.15
CA ASN A 2 -71.24 16.74 -31.44
C ASN A 2 -70.01 17.58 -31.40
N GLY A 3 -69.49 17.82 -30.23
CA GLY A 3 -68.16 18.42 -30.01
C GLY A 3 -67.24 17.40 -29.37
N ALA A 4 -66.43 16.75 -30.18
CA ALA A 4 -65.40 15.86 -29.73
C ALA A 4 -64.25 16.67 -29.09
N ARG A 5 -63.90 16.38 -27.81
CA ARG A 5 -62.72 16.87 -27.12
C ARG A 5 -61.60 15.86 -27.36
N GLU A 6 -60.63 16.25 -28.15
CA GLU A 6 -59.40 15.53 -28.28
C GLU A 6 -58.53 15.73 -26.99
N LEU A 7 -58.24 14.63 -26.32
CA LEU A 7 -57.36 14.60 -25.18
C LEU A 7 -55.94 14.33 -25.70
N LEU A 8 -55.08 15.38 -25.69
CA LEU A 8 -53.69 15.27 -26.09
C LEU A 8 -52.92 14.65 -24.90
N LEU A 9 -52.54 13.39 -24.99
CA LEU A 9 -51.66 12.70 -24.05
C LEU A 9 -50.22 13.09 -24.38
N VAL A 10 -49.63 13.98 -23.55
CA VAL A 10 -48.21 14.27 -23.59
C VAL A 10 -47.51 13.19 -22.76
N LEU A 11 -46.90 12.21 -23.42
CA LEU A 11 -45.98 11.26 -22.84
C LEU A 11 -44.65 11.95 -22.61
N MET A 12 -44.39 12.38 -21.37
CA MET A 12 -43.07 12.78 -20.93
C MET A 12 -42.23 11.50 -20.77
N ALA A 13 -41.34 11.22 -21.73
CA ALA A 13 -40.31 10.23 -21.62
C ALA A 13 -39.22 10.76 -20.68
N TRP A 14 -39.21 10.32 -19.43
CA TRP A 14 -38.14 10.53 -18.52
C TRP A 14 -36.98 9.56 -18.87
N GLY A 15 -36.07 10.03 -19.69
CA GLY A 15 -34.83 9.35 -19.96
C GLY A 15 -33.96 9.41 -18.72
N ALA A 16 -33.98 8.39 -17.89
CA ALA A 16 -33.00 8.17 -16.85
C ALA A 16 -31.68 7.82 -17.52
N ALA A 17 -30.82 8.82 -17.69
CA ALA A 17 -29.42 8.59 -17.99
C ALA A 17 -28.74 7.97 -16.74
N GLN A 18 -28.76 6.65 -16.66
CA GLN A 18 -27.91 5.92 -15.72
C GLN A 18 -26.48 5.98 -16.25
N GLY A 19 -25.77 7.03 -15.83
CA GLY A 19 -24.31 7.07 -15.91
C GLY A 19 -23.74 6.00 -14.99
N ALA A 20 -23.62 4.79 -15.48
CA ALA A 20 -22.84 3.76 -14.83
C ALA A 20 -21.38 4.22 -14.88
N SER A 21 -20.91 4.83 -13.81
CA SER A 21 -19.49 4.92 -13.52
C SER A 21 -19.02 3.47 -13.38
N ALA A 22 -18.48 2.91 -14.45
CA ALA A 22 -17.70 1.69 -14.35
C ALA A 22 -16.48 2.02 -13.47
N GLN A 23 -16.63 1.84 -12.16
CA GLN A 23 -15.51 1.74 -11.28
C GLN A 23 -14.68 0.57 -11.82
N ASN A 24 -13.53 0.91 -12.37
CA ASN A 24 -12.54 -0.05 -12.83
C ASN A 24 -12.11 -0.83 -11.58
N ALA A 25 -12.84 -1.89 -11.26
CA ALA A 25 -12.45 -2.84 -10.23
C ALA A 25 -11.14 -3.42 -10.74
N ALA A 26 -10.03 -2.94 -10.20
CA ALA A 26 -8.71 -3.49 -10.49
C ALA A 26 -8.82 -5.00 -10.32
N THR A 27 -8.65 -5.73 -11.42
CA THR A 27 -8.75 -7.19 -11.44
C THR A 27 -7.75 -7.71 -10.43
N VAL A 28 -8.25 -8.28 -9.32
CA VAL A 28 -7.40 -8.87 -8.30
C VAL A 28 -6.73 -10.09 -8.90
N ASN A 29 -5.39 -10.07 -9.05
CA ASN A 29 -4.64 -11.27 -9.38
C ASN A 29 -4.61 -12.19 -8.14
N PRO A 30 -5.29 -13.37 -8.16
CA PRO A 30 -5.36 -14.27 -7.00
C PRO A 30 -4.01 -14.94 -6.69
N GLU A 31 -3.12 -15.06 -7.68
CA GLU A 31 -1.78 -15.65 -7.52
C GLU A 31 -0.79 -14.72 -6.82
N LEU A 32 -1.10 -13.43 -6.71
CA LEU A 32 -0.21 -12.46 -6.10
C LEU A 32 -0.30 -12.54 -4.57
N VAL A 33 0.78 -12.93 -3.93
CA VAL A 33 0.91 -12.85 -2.48
C VAL A 33 1.11 -11.39 -2.06
N ARG A 34 0.30 -10.96 -1.09
CA ARG A 34 0.33 -9.61 -0.56
C ARG A 34 0.77 -9.60 0.89
N VAL A 35 1.62 -8.66 1.25
CA VAL A 35 2.01 -8.40 2.64
C VAL A 35 1.19 -7.24 3.17
N ARG A 36 0.68 -7.35 4.39
CA ARG A 36 -0.04 -6.25 5.05
C ARG A 36 0.75 -5.72 6.23
N TYR A 37 0.97 -4.40 6.21
CA TYR A 37 1.47 -3.67 7.37
C TYR A 37 0.35 -2.84 8.00
N ILE A 38 0.29 -2.93 9.33
CA ILE A 38 -0.52 -2.00 10.12
C ILE A 38 0.33 -0.77 10.39
N VAL A 39 -0.27 0.42 10.22
CA VAL A 39 0.45 1.69 10.35
C VAL A 39 -0.33 2.67 11.23
N ASN A 40 0.35 3.68 11.75
CA ASN A 40 -0.30 4.76 12.50
C ASN A 40 -0.88 5.83 11.56
N ASP A 41 -0.21 6.06 10.43
CA ASP A 41 -0.55 7.08 9.45
C ASP A 41 -0.33 6.53 8.03
N VAL A 42 -1.44 6.33 7.29
CA VAL A 42 -1.39 5.80 5.92
C VAL A 42 -0.72 6.76 4.95
N PRO A 43 -1.07 8.05 4.88
CA PRO A 43 -0.38 9.03 4.05
C PRO A 43 1.13 9.12 4.29
N ALA A 44 1.56 9.19 5.56
CA ALA A 44 2.99 9.23 5.90
C ALA A 44 3.72 7.95 5.46
N SER A 45 3.10 6.79 5.64
CA SER A 45 3.67 5.51 5.19
C SER A 45 3.74 5.43 3.66
N VAL A 46 2.70 5.88 2.94
CA VAL A 46 2.74 5.97 1.47
C VAL A 46 3.91 6.84 1.01
N ALA A 47 4.07 8.03 1.59
CA ALA A 47 5.18 8.92 1.26
C ALA A 47 6.54 8.26 1.53
N PHE A 48 6.70 7.57 2.66
CA PHE A 48 7.92 6.85 3.00
C PHE A 48 8.27 5.79 1.95
N TYR A 49 7.35 4.88 1.65
CA TYR A 49 7.60 3.76 0.73
C TYR A 49 7.82 4.23 -0.71
N THR A 50 7.10 5.26 -1.17
CA THR A 50 7.25 5.77 -2.53
C THR A 50 8.52 6.61 -2.70
N THR A 51 8.82 7.48 -1.75
CA THR A 51 9.97 8.40 -1.86
C THR A 51 11.28 7.70 -1.54
N ASN A 52 11.30 6.85 -0.50
CA ASN A 52 12.54 6.29 0.03
C ASN A 52 12.86 4.89 -0.49
N LEU A 53 11.84 4.07 -0.78
CA LEU A 53 12.04 2.67 -1.09
C LEU A 53 11.58 2.26 -2.51
N GLY A 54 11.24 3.23 -3.38
CA GLY A 54 10.92 3.00 -4.78
C GLY A 54 9.65 2.17 -5.01
N PHE A 55 8.72 2.16 -4.06
CA PHE A 55 7.40 1.60 -4.29
C PHE A 55 6.56 2.53 -5.16
N LYS A 56 5.68 1.94 -5.95
CA LYS A 56 4.66 2.64 -6.71
C LYS A 56 3.34 2.57 -5.96
N LEU A 57 2.65 3.68 -5.83
CA LEU A 57 1.28 3.71 -5.32
C LEU A 57 0.33 3.19 -6.39
N ASP A 58 -0.37 2.08 -6.10
CA ASP A 58 -1.38 1.51 -6.99
C ASP A 58 -2.78 2.06 -6.69
N MET A 59 -3.11 2.17 -5.39
CA MET A 59 -4.40 2.67 -4.93
C MET A 59 -4.28 3.24 -3.53
N GLN A 60 -5.09 4.28 -3.24
CA GLN A 60 -5.28 4.81 -1.89
C GLN A 60 -6.74 5.17 -1.66
N SER A 61 -7.26 4.81 -0.49
CA SER A 61 -8.61 5.18 -0.03
C SER A 61 -8.49 6.03 1.23
N GLY A 62 -8.28 7.32 1.04
CA GLY A 62 -8.10 8.29 2.11
C GLY A 62 -7.03 7.85 3.13
N PRO A 63 -7.30 8.03 4.44
CA PRO A 63 -6.38 7.61 5.51
C PRO A 63 -6.58 6.16 5.94
N TYR A 64 -7.41 5.37 5.24
CA TYR A 64 -7.84 4.05 5.72
C TYR A 64 -7.22 2.87 5.00
N PHE A 65 -6.64 3.11 3.82
CA PHE A 65 -6.04 2.04 3.04
C PHE A 65 -5.12 2.58 1.95
N ALA A 66 -4.02 1.87 1.69
CA ALA A 66 -3.25 2.00 0.46
C ALA A 66 -2.72 0.63 0.01
N ALA A 67 -2.54 0.50 -1.31
CA ALA A 67 -1.83 -0.61 -1.94
C ALA A 67 -0.66 -0.03 -2.73
N LEU A 68 0.52 -0.59 -2.50
CA LEU A 68 1.75 -0.19 -3.15
C LEU A 68 2.44 -1.43 -3.74
N SER A 69 3.09 -1.27 -4.88
CA SER A 69 3.81 -2.37 -5.51
C SER A 69 5.29 -2.04 -5.74
N ARG A 70 6.14 -3.07 -5.62
CA ARG A 70 7.53 -3.03 -6.06
C ARG A 70 7.93 -4.43 -6.54
N GLY A 71 8.32 -4.56 -7.81
CA GLY A 71 8.58 -5.87 -8.41
C GLY A 71 7.38 -6.80 -8.28
N GLY A 72 7.60 -8.02 -7.79
CA GLY A 72 6.55 -9.04 -7.57
C GLY A 72 5.81 -8.94 -6.24
N VAL A 73 6.03 -7.90 -5.43
CA VAL A 73 5.41 -7.73 -4.11
C VAL A 73 4.38 -6.61 -4.14
N GLN A 74 3.22 -6.86 -3.53
CA GLN A 74 2.25 -5.81 -3.22
C GLN A 74 2.13 -5.65 -1.70
N LEU A 75 2.42 -4.45 -1.23
CA LEU A 75 2.29 -4.04 0.16
C LEU A 75 0.94 -3.36 0.37
N LEU A 76 0.12 -3.91 1.25
CA LEU A 76 -1.14 -3.33 1.69
C LEU A 76 -0.91 -2.60 3.01
N ILE A 77 -1.34 -1.35 3.09
CA ILE A 77 -1.20 -0.52 4.28
C ILE A 77 -2.59 -0.21 4.84
N SER A 78 -2.78 -0.45 6.13
CA SER A 78 -4.04 -0.16 6.83
C SER A 78 -3.75 0.44 8.22
N PRO A 79 -4.57 1.39 8.71
CA PRO A 79 -4.37 1.93 10.05
C PRO A 79 -4.76 0.91 11.12
N ALA A 80 -4.19 1.06 12.32
CA ALA A 80 -4.55 0.23 13.49
C ALA A 80 -6.02 0.44 13.93
N LYS A 81 -6.61 1.58 13.55
CA LYS A 81 -8.02 1.93 13.82
C LYS A 81 -8.66 2.47 12.54
N GLY A 82 -9.79 1.92 12.16
CA GLY A 82 -10.50 2.35 10.96
C GLY A 82 -11.67 1.43 10.61
N PRO A 83 -12.40 1.73 9.53
CA PRO A 83 -13.58 0.97 9.13
C PRO A 83 -13.25 -0.36 8.46
N GLY A 84 -12.01 -0.55 7.99
CA GLY A 84 -11.61 -1.77 7.27
C GLY A 84 -11.43 -2.99 8.18
N GLY A 85 -11.63 -4.20 7.63
CA GLY A 85 -11.50 -5.45 8.38
C GLY A 85 -10.13 -5.64 9.05
N ALA A 86 -9.05 -5.16 8.43
CA ALA A 86 -7.70 -5.24 9.00
C ALA A 86 -7.49 -4.38 10.26
N SER A 87 -8.40 -3.48 10.56
CA SER A 87 -8.37 -2.59 11.74
C SER A 87 -9.31 -3.06 12.86
N GLN A 88 -10.02 -4.17 12.67
CA GLN A 88 -10.96 -4.66 13.66
C GLN A 88 -10.25 -5.42 14.78
N PRO A 89 -10.73 -5.33 16.02
CA PRO A 89 -10.19 -6.13 17.12
C PRO A 89 -10.48 -7.61 16.93
N MET A 90 -9.62 -8.44 17.50
CA MET A 90 -9.84 -9.88 17.62
C MET A 90 -10.95 -10.16 18.67
N PRO A 91 -11.53 -11.40 18.67
CA PRO A 91 -12.56 -11.77 19.65
C PRO A 91 -12.14 -11.61 21.12
N ASN A 92 -10.85 -11.72 21.41
CA ASN A 92 -10.26 -11.49 22.74
C ASN A 92 -10.03 -10.00 23.08
N GLY A 93 -10.41 -9.08 22.18
CA GLY A 93 -10.22 -7.64 22.34
C GLY A 93 -8.85 -7.11 21.89
N GLU A 94 -7.92 -7.98 21.51
CA GLU A 94 -6.62 -7.57 20.98
C GLU A 94 -6.77 -6.81 19.65
N ARG A 95 -6.01 -5.73 19.50
CA ARG A 95 -6.04 -4.92 18.28
C ARG A 95 -4.75 -5.08 17.47
N PRO A 96 -4.87 -5.08 16.13
CA PRO A 96 -3.70 -4.98 15.27
C PRO A 96 -2.86 -3.75 15.62
N ALA A 97 -1.54 -3.91 15.63
CA ALA A 97 -0.59 -2.84 15.92
C ALA A 97 0.57 -2.87 14.91
N PRO A 98 1.19 -1.71 14.63
CA PRO A 98 2.41 -1.68 13.83
C PRO A 98 3.61 -2.24 14.59
N GLY A 99 4.70 -2.52 13.86
CA GLY A 99 5.96 -3.03 14.41
C GLY A 99 6.12 -4.55 14.28
N GLY A 100 6.84 -5.13 15.23
CA GLY A 100 7.22 -6.56 15.20
C GLY A 100 8.57 -6.81 14.52
N TRP A 101 8.84 -8.08 14.19
CA TRP A 101 10.10 -8.53 13.57
C TRP A 101 9.92 -9.04 12.14
N ASN A 102 8.69 -9.31 11.71
CA ASN A 102 8.41 -9.64 10.32
C ASN A 102 8.70 -8.42 9.45
N ARG A 103 9.42 -8.65 8.35
CA ARG A 103 9.87 -7.56 7.49
C ARG A 103 9.89 -7.96 6.03
N ILE A 104 9.74 -6.98 5.17
CA ILE A 104 10.04 -7.13 3.75
C ILE A 104 11.54 -6.87 3.54
N VAL A 105 12.14 -7.62 2.61
CA VAL A 105 13.53 -7.46 2.22
C VAL A 105 13.58 -6.72 0.89
N VAL A 106 14.31 -5.61 0.86
CA VAL A 106 14.52 -4.78 -0.31
C VAL A 106 15.97 -4.93 -0.76
N TYR A 107 16.16 -5.53 -1.92
CA TYR A 107 17.49 -5.68 -2.49
C TYR A 107 18.01 -4.36 -3.05
N THR A 108 19.29 -4.08 -2.79
CA THR A 108 20.03 -2.97 -3.38
C THR A 108 21.40 -3.45 -3.86
N PRO A 109 21.90 -2.97 -5.02
CA PRO A 109 23.26 -3.29 -5.48
C PRO A 109 24.34 -2.47 -4.74
N ASP A 110 23.97 -1.38 -4.08
CA ASP A 110 24.84 -0.48 -3.33
C ASP A 110 24.21 -0.13 -1.98
N LEU A 111 24.50 -0.94 -0.97
CA LEU A 111 23.93 -0.76 0.37
C LEU A 111 24.47 0.52 1.02
N GLN A 112 25.77 0.82 0.86
CA GLN A 112 26.35 1.99 1.50
C GLN A 112 25.77 3.30 0.94
N GLY A 113 25.68 3.41 -0.38
CA GLY A 113 25.05 4.56 -1.04
C GLY A 113 23.59 4.75 -0.64
N GLU A 114 22.87 3.62 -0.50
CA GLU A 114 21.46 3.66 -0.06
C GLU A 114 21.34 4.09 1.42
N VAL A 115 22.21 3.60 2.29
CA VAL A 115 22.30 4.03 3.70
C VAL A 115 22.56 5.53 3.80
N ASP A 116 23.54 6.04 3.06
CA ASP A 116 23.89 7.45 3.09
C ASP A 116 22.74 8.34 2.58
N ARG A 117 22.06 7.89 1.54
CA ARG A 117 20.87 8.56 0.99
C ARG A 117 19.72 8.60 2.01
N LEU A 118 19.43 7.47 2.65
CA LEU A 118 18.33 7.36 3.61
C LEU A 118 18.64 8.09 4.93
N ARG A 119 19.88 8.11 5.37
CA ARG A 119 20.32 8.92 6.53
C ARG A 119 20.11 10.43 6.25
N LYS A 120 20.47 10.90 5.07
CA LYS A 120 20.20 12.29 4.63
C LYS A 120 18.71 12.62 4.57
N ALA A 121 17.87 11.62 4.24
CA ALA A 121 16.41 11.76 4.25
C ALA A 121 15.79 11.64 5.65
N GLY A 122 16.60 11.46 6.71
CA GLY A 122 16.12 11.36 8.09
C GLY A 122 15.43 10.04 8.42
N VAL A 123 15.65 8.99 7.65
CA VAL A 123 15.10 7.65 7.92
C VAL A 123 15.77 7.07 9.16
N ARG A 124 14.96 6.46 10.04
CA ARG A 124 15.46 5.84 11.27
C ARG A 124 16.00 4.44 10.99
N PHE A 125 17.21 4.19 11.44
CA PHE A 125 17.87 2.89 11.39
C PHE A 125 17.80 2.21 12.76
N ARG A 126 17.64 0.88 12.77
CA ARG A 126 17.63 0.08 14.00
C ARG A 126 19.02 -0.37 14.42
N ASN A 127 19.92 -0.55 13.46
CA ASN A 127 21.27 -1.06 13.67
C ASN A 127 22.25 -0.43 12.69
N GLU A 128 23.51 -0.75 12.83
CA GLU A 128 24.55 -0.54 11.82
C GLU A 128 24.56 -1.70 10.81
N VAL A 129 25.30 -1.52 9.71
CA VAL A 129 25.42 -2.56 8.68
C VAL A 129 26.00 -3.83 9.29
N VAL A 130 25.28 -4.93 9.10
CA VAL A 130 25.70 -6.28 9.49
C VAL A 130 26.27 -6.99 8.26
N VAL A 131 27.47 -7.52 8.40
CA VAL A 131 28.12 -8.36 7.38
C VAL A 131 27.76 -9.81 7.65
N GLY A 132 26.91 -10.38 6.78
CA GLY A 132 26.49 -11.77 6.86
C GLY A 132 27.13 -12.66 5.79
N LEU A 133 26.93 -13.98 5.90
CA LEU A 133 27.46 -14.95 4.94
C LEU A 133 26.87 -14.77 3.53
N GLY A 134 25.61 -14.35 3.43
CA GLY A 134 24.89 -14.17 2.15
C GLY A 134 24.97 -12.77 1.58
N GLY A 135 25.39 -11.80 2.37
CA GLY A 135 25.42 -10.39 2.00
C GLY A 135 25.46 -9.46 3.20
N ASN A 136 25.40 -8.17 2.91
CA ASN A 136 25.35 -7.12 3.91
C ASN A 136 23.91 -6.64 4.08
N GLU A 137 23.50 -6.35 5.30
CA GLU A 137 22.13 -5.92 5.62
C GLU A 137 22.09 -4.80 6.66
N ILE A 138 21.01 -4.04 6.65
CA ILE A 138 20.68 -3.05 7.66
C ILE A 138 19.16 -2.92 7.77
N LEU A 139 18.67 -2.62 8.96
CA LEU A 139 17.25 -2.48 9.23
C LEU A 139 16.87 -1.00 9.36
N VAL A 140 15.80 -0.63 8.68
CA VAL A 140 15.17 0.69 8.79
C VAL A 140 13.74 0.55 9.28
N ASP A 141 13.24 1.60 9.92
CA ASP A 141 11.83 1.70 10.31
C ASP A 141 11.06 2.57 9.34
N ASP A 142 9.84 2.13 9.00
CA ASP A 142 8.84 3.02 8.43
C ASP A 142 8.35 4.04 9.49
N PRO A 143 7.54 5.04 9.13
CA PRO A 143 7.05 6.04 10.10
C PRO A 143 6.23 5.46 11.26
N SER A 144 5.76 4.23 11.15
CA SER A 144 4.98 3.52 12.18
C SER A 144 5.81 2.53 13.00
N GLY A 145 7.10 2.35 12.67
CA GLY A 145 8.00 1.40 13.31
C GLY A 145 7.90 -0.03 12.74
N ASN A 146 7.35 -0.21 11.55
CA ASN A 146 7.49 -1.48 10.84
C ASN A 146 8.88 -1.59 10.23
N VAL A 147 9.44 -2.79 10.31
CA VAL A 147 10.82 -3.04 9.86
C VAL A 147 10.87 -3.27 8.36
N VAL A 148 11.85 -2.66 7.70
CA VAL A 148 12.29 -3.01 6.35
C VAL A 148 13.77 -3.35 6.41
N GLU A 149 14.17 -4.45 5.79
CA GLU A 149 15.55 -4.85 5.61
C GLU A 149 16.06 -4.37 4.26
N LEU A 150 17.18 -3.66 4.24
CA LEU A 150 17.93 -3.39 3.02
C LEU A 150 19.04 -4.42 2.94
N PHE A 151 19.14 -5.10 1.81
CA PHE A 151 20.05 -6.22 1.64
C PHE A 151 20.86 -6.10 0.35
N GLN A 152 22.18 -6.20 0.46
CA GLN A 152 23.09 -6.30 -0.66
C GLN A 152 23.71 -7.70 -0.68
N PRO A 153 23.34 -8.58 -1.64
CA PRO A 153 23.90 -9.91 -1.73
C PRO A 153 25.39 -9.87 -2.14
N THR A 154 26.19 -10.79 -1.57
CA THR A 154 27.59 -10.94 -1.94
C THR A 154 27.79 -11.78 -3.19
N TYR A 155 26.77 -12.55 -3.62
CA TYR A 155 26.82 -13.42 -4.80
C TYR A 155 25.70 -13.09 -5.77
N GLY A 156 26.07 -12.69 -6.99
CA GLY A 156 25.32 -12.93 -8.22
C GLY A 156 23.90 -12.38 -8.36
N ALA A 157 23.50 -11.35 -7.66
CA ALA A 157 22.28 -10.65 -8.00
C ALA A 157 22.53 -9.65 -9.12
N THR A 158 22.52 -10.13 -10.37
CA THR A 158 22.30 -9.24 -11.51
C THR A 158 20.80 -8.93 -11.53
N PRO A 159 20.37 -7.67 -11.32
CA PRO A 159 18.98 -7.31 -11.57
C PRO A 159 18.66 -7.59 -13.04
N LYS A 160 17.60 -8.36 -13.31
CA LYS A 160 17.00 -8.44 -14.64
C LYS A 160 16.12 -7.23 -14.86
#